data_e6d3bc329e616cf63e3db301058ed9f1
#
_entry.id   e6d3bc329e616cf63e3db301058ed9f1
#
_cell.length_a   1.000
_cell.length_b   1.000
_cell.length_c   1.000
_cell.angle_alpha   90.00
_cell.angle_beta   90.00
_cell.angle_gamma   90.00
#
_symmetry.space_group_name_H-M   'P 1'
#
loop_
_entity.id
_entity.type
_entity.pdbx_description
1 polymer ?
#
loop_
_entity_poly.entity_id
_entity_poly.type
_entity_poly.pdbx_seq_one_letter_code
_entity_poly.pdbx_strand_id
1 'polypeptide(L)'
;QDIMKANFEPASLAPSKRYVDASKVEEHYAIIPTKTVPTVAKLAKLSDPEKRLYVEIMRTTLAMFQRDYMYEETTIETNVQDIVFYSVGKVEKDRGFQELWPQKKDDKEPPKLPIVEQDEEVAALIHVHEGETKPPKPFTEGQLIQMMKTCGKLVDDETESDILKEVEGIGTEATRAGIIETIKRHEYIQVTKNIVSLTPKGRVLCQVITGSLLASPTMTAKWETYLRKIGEGTGTQEAFFASVEKFLRHLIDTTPAMVAKTDLSEAKEAATPVSSTKPIVTCPACKEGQLIEHKSFYGCTNYKGGXXXXXXX
;
A
#
# COMPACT_ATOMS: atom_id res chain seq x y z
N GLN A 1 15.01 21.00 12.43
CA GLN A 1 15.99 21.89 13.08
C GLN A 1 16.94 21.12 13.99
N ASP A 2 16.43 20.19 14.78
CA ASP A 2 17.23 19.48 15.78
C ASP A 2 18.31 18.59 15.17
N ILE A 3 18.01 17.94 14.04
CA ILE A 3 19.00 17.09 13.35
C ILE A 3 20.14 17.92 12.78
N MET A 4 19.82 19.12 12.26
CA MET A 4 20.85 20.01 11.69
C MET A 4 21.72 20.68 12.75
N LYS A 5 21.21 20.75 13.97
CA LYS A 5 21.94 21.32 15.11
C LYS A 5 22.74 20.28 15.90
N ALA A 6 22.34 19.01 15.80
CA ALA A 6 23.04 17.94 16.48
C ALA A 6 24.38 17.67 15.81
N ASN A 7 25.42 17.52 16.59
CA ASN A 7 26.71 17.05 16.10
C ASN A 7 26.57 15.57 15.77
N PHE A 8 26.37 15.28 14.48
CA PHE A 8 26.25 13.90 14.03
C PHE A 8 27.64 13.31 13.91
N GLU A 9 27.89 12.27 14.68
CA GLU A 9 29.15 11.53 14.63
C GLU A 9 28.85 10.12 14.09
N PRO A 10 29.30 9.83 12.84
CA PRO A 10 29.02 8.51 12.28
C PRO A 10 29.83 7.44 12.99
N ALA A 11 29.22 6.27 13.21
CA ALA A 11 29.90 5.10 13.74
C ALA A 11 30.85 4.49 12.70
N SER A 12 30.55 4.67 11.41
CA SER A 12 31.37 4.23 10.29
C SER A 12 31.09 5.11 9.08
N LEU A 13 32.10 5.36 8.26
CA LEU A 13 31.95 6.06 6.98
C LEU A 13 31.65 5.10 5.83
N ALA A 14 31.70 3.78 6.09
CA ALA A 14 31.42 2.75 5.09
C ALA A 14 30.08 2.09 5.42
N PRO A 15 29.01 2.38 4.68
CA PRO A 15 27.72 1.73 4.93
C PRO A 15 27.83 0.23 4.62
N SER A 16 27.08 -0.57 5.38
CA SER A 16 27.08 -2.02 5.21
C SER A 16 26.36 -2.41 3.91
N LYS A 17 26.56 -3.66 3.49
CA LYS A 17 25.90 -4.22 2.30
C LYS A 17 24.36 -4.21 2.43
N ARG A 18 23.85 -4.17 3.64
CA ARG A 18 22.41 -4.01 3.90
C ARG A 18 21.84 -2.75 3.24
N TYR A 19 22.63 -1.68 3.20
CA TYR A 19 22.19 -0.38 2.68
C TYR A 19 22.69 -0.07 1.28
N VAL A 20 23.87 -0.60 0.91
CA VAL A 20 24.50 -0.31 -0.38
C VAL A 20 24.93 -1.65 -1.01
N ASP A 21 24.22 -2.07 -2.02
CA ASP A 21 24.51 -3.32 -2.74
C ASP A 21 24.35 -3.04 -4.24
N ALA A 22 25.48 -2.84 -4.91
CA ALA A 22 25.50 -2.52 -6.34
C ALA A 22 24.89 -3.62 -7.21
N SER A 23 24.92 -4.88 -6.74
CA SER A 23 24.36 -6.00 -7.50
C SER A 23 22.83 -5.96 -7.58
N LYS A 24 22.19 -5.17 -6.71
CA LYS A 24 20.73 -5.03 -6.65
C LYS A 24 20.22 -3.74 -7.29
N VAL A 25 21.13 -2.89 -7.79
CA VAL A 25 20.74 -1.63 -8.44
C VAL A 25 20.38 -1.93 -9.89
N GLU A 26 19.15 -1.63 -10.27
CA GLU A 26 18.66 -1.80 -11.64
C GLU A 26 18.67 -0.46 -12.38
N GLU A 27 17.53 0.22 -12.46
CA GLU A 27 17.36 1.44 -13.23
C GLU A 27 17.49 2.72 -12.40
N HIS A 28 17.21 2.65 -11.11
CA HIS A 28 17.09 3.83 -10.27
C HIS A 28 18.01 3.77 -9.06
N TYR A 29 18.55 4.92 -8.69
CA TYR A 29 19.34 5.09 -7.47
C TYR A 29 18.40 5.41 -6.30
N ALA A 30 18.90 5.18 -5.09
CA ALA A 30 18.20 5.61 -3.88
C ALA A 30 18.10 7.15 -3.84
N ILE A 31 17.05 7.65 -3.22
CA ILE A 31 16.87 9.07 -2.96
C ILE A 31 17.74 9.45 -1.76
N ILE A 32 18.71 10.33 -1.97
CA ILE A 32 19.60 10.78 -0.91
C ILE A 32 19.72 12.31 -0.98
N PRO A 33 20.13 12.97 0.11
CA PRO A 33 20.36 14.42 0.05
C PRO A 33 21.55 14.77 -0.85
N THR A 34 21.53 15.97 -1.41
CA THR A 34 22.68 16.50 -2.17
C THR A 34 23.75 17.01 -1.20
N LYS A 35 24.92 17.33 -1.75
CA LYS A 35 26.03 17.94 -0.99
C LYS A 35 25.69 19.34 -0.48
N THR A 36 24.71 20.01 -1.11
CA THR A 36 24.31 21.36 -0.73
C THR A 36 23.43 21.30 0.53
N VAL A 37 23.95 21.81 1.63
CA VAL A 37 23.19 21.91 2.88
C VAL A 37 22.21 23.08 2.76
N PRO A 38 20.89 22.84 2.89
CA PRO A 38 19.94 23.94 2.79
C PRO A 38 20.02 24.88 3.98
N THR A 39 19.84 26.17 3.74
CA THR A 39 19.77 27.17 4.81
C THR A 39 18.43 27.02 5.54
N VAL A 40 18.37 27.56 6.76
CA VAL A 40 17.12 27.61 7.55
C VAL A 40 16.03 28.34 6.77
N ALA A 41 16.38 29.41 6.06
CA ALA A 41 15.44 30.19 5.24
C ALA A 41 14.86 29.35 4.09
N LYS A 42 15.66 28.51 3.44
CA LYS A 42 15.18 27.63 2.37
C LYS A 42 14.25 26.54 2.93
N LEU A 43 14.63 25.95 4.07
CA LEU A 43 13.78 24.94 4.72
C LEU A 43 12.44 25.52 5.17
N ALA A 44 12.42 26.77 5.64
CA ALA A 44 11.20 27.45 6.08
C ALA A 44 10.20 27.64 4.96
N LYS A 45 10.64 27.68 3.70
CA LYS A 45 9.78 27.85 2.51
C LYS A 45 9.06 26.56 2.11
N LEU A 46 9.50 25.42 2.62
CA LEU A 46 8.86 24.13 2.31
C LEU A 46 7.51 24.02 3.03
N SER A 47 6.56 23.36 2.41
CA SER A 47 5.31 22.97 3.07
C SER A 47 5.59 21.93 4.16
N ASP A 48 4.64 21.71 5.07
CA ASP A 48 4.81 20.73 6.14
C ASP A 48 5.07 19.31 5.62
N PRO A 49 4.34 18.80 4.60
CA PRO A 49 4.67 17.50 4.04
C PRO A 49 6.08 17.43 3.44
N GLU A 50 6.50 18.49 2.75
CA GLU A 50 7.85 18.56 2.17
C GLU A 50 8.94 18.55 3.25
N LYS A 51 8.72 19.28 4.35
CA LYS A 51 9.63 19.27 5.51
C LYS A 51 9.76 17.87 6.10
N ARG A 52 8.61 17.21 6.32
CA ARG A 52 8.60 15.86 6.88
C ARG A 52 9.34 14.87 5.98
N LEU A 53 9.11 14.96 4.67
CA LEU A 53 9.78 14.12 3.69
C LEU A 53 11.30 14.35 3.69
N TYR A 54 11.71 15.61 3.67
CA TYR A 54 13.13 15.97 3.70
C TYR A 54 13.81 15.40 4.96
N VAL A 55 13.18 15.60 6.13
CA VAL A 55 13.72 15.12 7.41
C VAL A 55 13.84 13.59 7.40
N GLU A 56 12.83 12.89 6.85
CA GLU A 56 12.85 11.44 6.79
C GLU A 56 13.98 10.93 5.88
N ILE A 57 14.19 11.58 4.72
CA ILE A 57 15.29 11.24 3.82
C ILE A 57 16.64 11.45 4.53
N MET A 58 16.79 12.57 5.23
CA MET A 58 18.01 12.87 5.99
C MET A 58 18.27 11.82 7.07
N ARG A 59 17.26 11.50 7.88
CA ARG A 59 17.38 10.50 8.95
C ARG A 59 17.78 9.14 8.40
N THR A 60 17.10 8.71 7.34
CA THR A 60 17.34 7.41 6.72
C THR A 60 18.76 7.34 6.15
N THR A 61 19.24 8.43 5.54
CA THR A 61 20.61 8.51 5.02
C THR A 61 21.64 8.42 6.15
N LEU A 62 21.42 9.19 7.22
CA LEU A 62 22.33 9.20 8.37
C LEU A 62 22.35 7.85 9.09
N ALA A 63 21.21 7.16 9.11
CA ALA A 63 21.08 5.84 9.75
C ALA A 63 22.04 4.81 9.14
N MET A 64 22.37 4.94 7.84
CA MET A 64 23.31 4.03 7.16
C MET A 64 24.71 4.05 7.82
N PHE A 65 25.04 5.13 8.51
CA PHE A 65 26.36 5.37 9.10
C PHE A 65 26.35 5.20 10.62
N GLN A 66 25.24 4.72 11.19
CA GLN A 66 25.09 4.54 12.64
C GLN A 66 25.16 3.09 13.03
N ARG A 67 25.31 2.85 14.34
CA ARG A 67 25.31 1.49 14.93
C ARG A 67 23.91 0.87 14.78
N ASP A 68 23.89 -0.44 14.78
CA ASP A 68 22.64 -1.19 14.78
C ASP A 68 21.85 -0.99 16.07
N TYR A 69 20.53 -1.10 15.98
CA TYR A 69 19.67 -1.22 17.15
C TYR A 69 19.91 -2.60 17.77
N MET A 70 20.32 -2.62 19.02
CA MET A 70 20.65 -3.85 19.74
C MET A 70 19.67 -4.09 20.88
N TYR A 71 19.11 -5.26 20.95
CA TYR A 71 18.21 -5.66 22.02
C TYR A 71 18.47 -7.11 22.41
N GLU A 72 18.08 -7.43 23.61
CA GLU A 72 18.08 -8.80 24.14
C GLU A 72 16.65 -9.29 24.21
N GLU A 73 16.35 -10.37 23.54
CA GLU A 73 15.04 -11.00 23.58
C GLU A 73 15.14 -12.29 24.41
N THR A 74 14.29 -12.40 25.41
CA THR A 74 14.24 -13.59 26.27
C THR A 74 12.89 -14.27 26.06
N THR A 75 12.93 -15.57 25.82
CA THR A 75 11.73 -16.41 25.77
C THR A 75 11.81 -17.41 26.92
N ILE A 76 10.79 -17.43 27.76
CA ILE A 76 10.66 -18.41 28.84
C ILE A 76 9.52 -19.36 28.47
N GLU A 77 9.79 -20.64 28.49
CA GLU A 77 8.79 -21.70 28.33
C GLU A 77 8.48 -22.24 29.72
N THR A 78 7.23 -22.11 30.16
CA THR A 78 6.77 -22.63 31.44
C THR A 78 5.86 -23.82 31.17
N ASN A 79 6.27 -25.00 31.63
CA ASN A 79 5.48 -26.23 31.46
C ASN A 79 4.63 -26.44 32.73
N VAL A 80 3.30 -26.48 32.54
CA VAL A 80 2.36 -26.74 33.62
C VAL A 80 1.48 -27.93 33.17
N GLN A 81 1.69 -29.09 33.78
CA GLN A 81 0.95 -30.31 33.45
C GLN A 81 0.95 -30.60 31.93
N ASP A 82 2.12 -30.54 31.32
CA ASP A 82 2.36 -30.80 29.89
C ASP A 82 1.76 -29.75 28.93
N ILE A 83 1.26 -28.62 29.47
CA ILE A 83 0.85 -27.48 28.68
C ILE A 83 1.96 -26.43 28.77
N VAL A 84 2.48 -26.00 27.61
CA VAL A 84 3.58 -25.04 27.55
C VAL A 84 3.03 -23.63 27.37
N PHE A 85 3.44 -22.74 28.25
CA PHE A 85 3.12 -21.31 28.18
C PHE A 85 4.39 -20.55 27.82
N TYR A 86 4.26 -19.57 26.93
CA TYR A 86 5.38 -18.76 26.43
C TYR A 86 5.31 -17.35 26.97
N SER A 87 6.41 -16.88 27.51
CA SER A 87 6.58 -15.48 27.92
C SER A 87 7.76 -14.89 27.15
N VAL A 88 7.52 -13.78 26.45
CA VAL A 88 8.57 -13.12 25.64
C VAL A 88 8.77 -11.71 26.18
N GLY A 89 10.02 -11.36 26.47
CA GLY A 89 10.39 -10.02 26.88
C GLY A 89 11.54 -9.49 26.07
N LYS A 90 11.61 -8.17 25.94
CA LYS A 90 12.70 -7.48 25.23
C LYS A 90 13.29 -6.41 26.11
N VAL A 91 14.61 -6.32 26.12
CA VAL A 91 15.35 -5.26 26.81
C VAL A 91 16.24 -4.56 25.79
N GLU A 92 16.04 -3.25 25.62
CA GLU A 92 16.86 -2.43 24.73
C GLU A 92 18.28 -2.32 25.33
N LYS A 93 19.31 -2.59 24.52
CA LYS A 93 20.71 -2.51 24.93
C LYS A 93 21.41 -1.29 24.31
N ASP A 94 21.15 -1.01 23.04
CA ASP A 94 21.70 0.16 22.35
C ASP A 94 20.66 0.65 21.33
N ARG A 95 20.23 1.89 21.44
CA ARG A 95 19.28 2.47 20.48
C ARG A 95 19.89 2.58 19.07
N GLY A 96 21.19 2.72 18.96
CA GLY A 96 21.86 2.77 17.66
C GLY A 96 21.24 3.80 16.73
N PHE A 97 20.95 3.40 15.49
CA PHE A 97 20.38 4.30 14.49
C PHE A 97 19.00 4.88 14.90
N GLN A 98 18.30 4.21 15.79
CA GLN A 98 16.96 4.70 16.22
C GLN A 98 17.04 6.01 17.00
N GLU A 99 18.23 6.40 17.48
CA GLU A 99 18.43 7.70 18.13
C GLU A 99 18.07 8.88 17.21
N LEU A 100 18.13 8.67 15.88
CA LEU A 100 17.78 9.70 14.90
C LEU A 100 16.29 10.03 14.86
N TRP A 101 15.44 9.14 15.37
CA TRP A 101 14.00 9.35 15.43
C TRP A 101 13.56 9.67 16.86
N PRO A 102 12.59 10.59 17.02
CA PRO A 102 12.08 10.87 18.36
C PRO A 102 11.41 9.63 18.97
N GLN A 103 11.62 9.44 20.25
CA GLN A 103 10.97 8.34 20.97
C GLN A 103 9.47 8.63 21.06
N LYS A 104 8.65 7.64 20.72
CA LYS A 104 7.20 7.79 20.82
C LYS A 104 6.78 7.68 22.28
N LYS A 105 5.98 8.63 22.73
CA LYS A 105 5.50 8.69 24.12
C LYS A 105 4.63 7.49 24.52
N ASP A 106 4.01 6.84 23.52
CA ASP A 106 3.08 5.74 23.74
C ASP A 106 3.71 4.35 23.58
N ASP A 107 5.03 4.30 23.35
CA ASP A 107 5.71 3.01 23.29
C ASP A 107 5.78 2.42 24.71
N LYS A 108 4.84 1.52 25.02
CA LYS A 108 4.88 0.75 26.24
C LYS A 108 6.16 -0.08 26.23
N GLU A 109 6.96 0.06 27.26
CA GLU A 109 8.13 -0.79 27.41
C GLU A 109 7.66 -2.25 27.41
N PRO A 110 8.30 -3.11 26.59
CA PRO A 110 7.94 -4.53 26.64
C PRO A 110 8.21 -5.09 28.04
N PRO A 111 7.47 -6.10 28.46
CA PRO A 111 7.62 -6.62 29.81
C PRO A 111 9.04 -7.11 30.05
N LYS A 112 9.59 -6.74 31.20
CA LYS A 112 10.86 -7.24 31.68
C LYS A 112 10.61 -8.58 32.34
N LEU A 113 11.21 -9.63 31.80
CA LEU A 113 11.07 -10.96 32.38
C LEU A 113 12.08 -11.16 33.50
N PRO A 114 11.73 -11.96 34.51
CA PRO A 114 12.68 -12.31 35.57
C PRO A 114 13.82 -13.17 35.03
N ILE A 115 14.93 -13.15 35.70
CA ILE A 115 16.04 -14.06 35.43
C ILE A 115 15.67 -15.42 36.00
N VAL A 116 15.64 -16.44 35.16
CA VAL A 116 15.33 -17.81 35.59
C VAL A 116 16.37 -18.78 35.05
N GLU A 117 16.50 -19.93 35.67
CA GLU A 117 17.41 -20.99 35.23
C GLU A 117 16.61 -22.10 34.52
N GLN A 118 17.30 -22.87 33.70
CA GLN A 118 16.66 -24.00 33.03
C GLN A 118 16.21 -25.03 34.07
N ASP A 119 14.99 -25.53 33.90
CA ASP A 119 14.35 -26.53 34.76
C ASP A 119 14.10 -26.03 36.21
N GLU A 120 14.11 -24.71 36.39
CA GLU A 120 13.76 -24.12 37.68
C GLU A 120 12.27 -24.34 37.97
N GLU A 121 11.95 -24.81 39.19
CA GLU A 121 10.55 -24.95 39.63
C GLU A 121 9.97 -23.57 39.93
N VAL A 122 8.80 -23.30 39.36
CA VAL A 122 8.13 -22.02 39.50
C VAL A 122 6.70 -22.22 39.97
N ALA A 123 6.18 -21.28 40.77
CA ALA A 123 4.78 -21.24 41.13
C ALA A 123 4.00 -20.54 40.00
N ALA A 124 3.07 -21.27 39.38
CA ALA A 124 2.27 -20.73 38.29
C ALA A 124 0.84 -20.44 38.74
N LEU A 125 0.36 -19.25 38.42
CA LEU A 125 -1.03 -18.88 38.63
C LEU A 125 -1.65 -18.63 37.24
N ILE A 126 -2.57 -19.49 36.85
CA ILE A 126 -3.14 -19.48 35.52
C ILE A 126 -4.52 -18.83 35.54
N HIS A 127 -4.73 -17.89 34.64
CA HIS A 127 -6.02 -17.22 34.45
C HIS A 127 -6.54 -17.42 33.04
N VAL A 128 -7.84 -17.61 32.90
CA VAL A 128 -8.50 -17.60 31.59
C VAL A 128 -8.81 -16.15 31.22
N HIS A 129 -8.28 -15.70 30.10
CA HIS A 129 -8.60 -14.39 29.56
C HIS A 129 -9.66 -14.53 28.46
N GLU A 130 -10.85 -13.99 28.73
CA GLU A 130 -11.92 -13.97 27.74
C GLU A 130 -11.78 -12.75 26.83
N GLY A 131 -11.91 -12.98 25.55
CA GLY A 131 -11.80 -11.90 24.56
C GLY A 131 -12.55 -12.24 23.29
N GLU A 132 -12.65 -11.26 22.43
CA GLU A 132 -13.26 -11.41 21.10
C GLU A 132 -12.19 -11.19 20.03
N THR A 133 -12.20 -12.06 19.02
CA THR A 133 -11.38 -11.84 17.83
C THR A 133 -11.92 -10.63 17.07
N LYS A 134 -11.03 -9.86 16.51
CA LYS A 134 -11.38 -8.68 15.70
C LYS A 134 -10.89 -8.89 14.27
N PRO A 135 -11.66 -8.43 13.28
CA PRO A 135 -11.18 -8.53 11.90
C PRO A 135 -9.91 -7.67 11.71
N PRO A 136 -9.09 -8.01 10.70
CA PRO A 136 -7.94 -7.16 10.39
C PRO A 136 -8.37 -5.73 10.10
N LYS A 137 -7.52 -4.79 10.47
CA LYS A 137 -7.78 -3.37 10.20
C LYS A 137 -7.74 -3.10 8.70
N PRO A 138 -8.56 -2.17 8.21
CA PRO A 138 -8.47 -1.75 6.80
C PRO A 138 -7.08 -1.20 6.48
N PHE A 139 -6.69 -1.28 5.21
CA PHE A 139 -5.38 -0.83 4.75
C PHE A 139 -5.33 0.70 4.63
N THR A 140 -4.15 1.25 4.88
CA THR A 140 -3.80 2.60 4.46
C THR A 140 -3.23 2.57 3.04
N GLU A 141 -3.12 3.72 2.38
CA GLU A 141 -2.49 3.80 1.05
C GLU A 141 -1.04 3.30 1.07
N GLY A 142 -0.28 3.67 2.09
CA GLY A 142 1.11 3.22 2.23
C GLY A 142 1.21 1.71 2.37
N GLN A 143 0.27 1.11 3.10
CA GLN A 143 0.21 -0.35 3.26
C GLN A 143 -0.12 -1.05 1.95
N LEU A 144 -0.90 -0.43 1.05
CA LEU A 144 -1.18 -1.01 -0.28
C LEU A 144 0.11 -1.11 -1.11
N ILE A 145 0.96 -0.09 -1.06
CA ILE A 145 2.25 -0.11 -1.78
C ILE A 145 3.11 -1.27 -1.28
N GLN A 146 3.21 -1.43 0.03
CA GLN A 146 3.96 -2.52 0.64
C GLN A 146 3.36 -3.89 0.28
N MET A 147 2.03 -3.98 0.25
CA MET A 147 1.30 -5.19 -0.11
C MET A 147 1.56 -5.61 -1.57
N MET A 148 1.62 -4.64 -2.49
CA MET A 148 1.99 -4.90 -3.89
C MET A 148 3.39 -5.50 -3.97
N LYS A 149 4.33 -4.95 -3.21
CA LYS A 149 5.72 -5.44 -3.19
C LYS A 149 5.82 -6.86 -2.61
N THR A 150 5.05 -7.16 -1.58
CA THR A 150 5.15 -8.43 -0.84
C THR A 150 3.99 -9.39 -1.13
N CYS A 151 3.25 -9.20 -2.22
CA CYS A 151 2.05 -9.99 -2.52
C CYS A 151 2.32 -11.49 -2.70
N GLY A 152 3.56 -11.88 -2.96
CA GLY A 152 3.94 -13.29 -2.99
C GLY A 152 3.62 -14.05 -1.70
N LYS A 153 3.60 -13.33 -0.56
CA LYS A 153 3.25 -13.93 0.73
C LYS A 153 1.76 -14.27 0.86
N LEU A 154 0.94 -13.74 -0.05
CA LEU A 154 -0.51 -13.94 -0.03
C LEU A 154 -0.95 -15.06 -0.98
N VAL A 155 -0.02 -15.65 -1.71
CA VAL A 155 -0.30 -16.70 -2.70
C VAL A 155 0.02 -18.06 -2.08
N ASP A 156 -0.95 -18.97 -2.09
CA ASP A 156 -0.82 -20.29 -1.48
C ASP A 156 0.09 -21.23 -2.27
N ASP A 157 0.09 -21.10 -3.62
CA ASP A 157 0.95 -21.93 -4.48
C ASP A 157 2.41 -21.53 -4.31
N GLU A 158 3.24 -22.48 -3.89
CA GLU A 158 4.66 -22.23 -3.59
C GLU A 158 5.45 -21.74 -4.82
N THR A 159 5.21 -22.33 -6.00
CA THR A 159 5.88 -21.94 -7.23
C THR A 159 5.51 -20.51 -7.62
N GLU A 160 4.22 -20.16 -7.55
CA GLU A 160 3.75 -18.81 -7.85
C GLU A 160 4.28 -17.79 -6.82
N SER A 161 4.29 -18.15 -5.55
CA SER A 161 4.85 -17.34 -4.48
C SER A 161 6.32 -17.02 -4.74
N ASP A 162 7.11 -18.02 -5.14
CA ASP A 162 8.53 -17.85 -5.44
C ASP A 162 8.76 -16.91 -6.63
N ILE A 163 7.95 -17.05 -7.70
CA ILE A 163 8.03 -16.15 -8.86
C ILE A 163 7.76 -14.69 -8.43
N LEU A 164 6.71 -14.47 -7.63
CA LEU A 164 6.37 -13.14 -7.15
C LEU A 164 7.46 -12.54 -6.25
N LYS A 165 8.09 -13.35 -5.43
CA LYS A 165 9.21 -12.89 -4.59
C LYS A 165 10.41 -12.50 -5.45
N GLU A 166 10.69 -13.28 -6.52
CA GLU A 166 11.80 -13.02 -7.43
C GLU A 166 11.64 -11.68 -8.16
N VAL A 167 10.43 -11.34 -8.61
CA VAL A 167 10.15 -10.07 -9.31
C VAL A 167 9.73 -8.95 -8.36
N GLU A 168 9.81 -9.15 -7.06
CA GLU A 168 9.40 -8.19 -6.02
C GLU A 168 7.94 -7.73 -6.15
N GLY A 169 7.04 -8.67 -6.41
CA GLY A 169 5.60 -8.44 -6.40
C GLY A 169 5.07 -7.84 -7.68
N ILE A 170 4.08 -6.95 -7.54
CA ILE A 170 3.37 -6.28 -8.63
C ILE A 170 3.89 -4.85 -8.74
N GLY A 171 4.22 -4.44 -9.97
CA GLY A 171 4.74 -3.11 -10.25
C GLY A 171 6.16 -2.92 -9.75
N THR A 172 6.65 -1.70 -9.88
CA THR A 172 7.99 -1.31 -9.43
C THR A 172 7.88 -0.15 -8.46
N GLU A 173 8.99 0.23 -7.84
CA GLU A 173 9.04 1.41 -6.97
C GLU A 173 8.55 2.67 -7.69
N ALA A 174 8.79 2.76 -9.02
CA ALA A 174 8.38 3.90 -9.81
C ALA A 174 6.90 3.87 -10.21
N THR A 175 6.27 2.70 -10.28
CA THR A 175 4.93 2.56 -10.85
C THR A 175 3.81 2.31 -9.84
N ARG A 176 4.12 1.77 -8.66
CA ARG A 176 3.09 1.36 -7.69
C ARG A 176 2.15 2.49 -7.29
N ALA A 177 2.70 3.66 -6.96
CA ALA A 177 1.88 4.81 -6.57
C ALA A 177 0.96 5.25 -7.72
N GLY A 178 1.46 5.25 -8.96
CA GLY A 178 0.68 5.59 -10.15
C GLY A 178 -0.47 4.60 -10.41
N ILE A 179 -0.24 3.32 -10.15
CA ILE A 179 -1.29 2.29 -10.27
C ILE A 179 -2.42 2.58 -9.26
N ILE A 180 -2.05 2.87 -8.00
CA ILE A 180 -3.04 3.18 -6.95
C ILE A 180 -3.82 4.45 -7.34
N GLU A 181 -3.14 5.50 -7.81
CA GLU A 181 -3.80 6.73 -8.27
C GLU A 181 -4.77 6.45 -9.43
N THR A 182 -4.41 5.54 -10.34
CA THR A 182 -5.27 5.16 -11.46
C THR A 182 -6.56 4.50 -10.98
N ILE A 183 -6.47 3.55 -10.04
CA ILE A 183 -7.67 2.88 -9.53
C ILE A 183 -8.53 3.80 -8.66
N LYS A 184 -7.92 4.79 -8.00
CA LYS A 184 -8.65 5.87 -7.30
C LYS A 184 -9.41 6.75 -8.32
N ARG A 185 -8.72 7.19 -9.38
CA ARG A 185 -9.31 8.05 -10.42
C ARG A 185 -10.47 7.35 -11.13
N HIS A 186 -10.38 6.05 -11.34
CA HIS A 186 -11.47 5.25 -11.92
C HIS A 186 -12.56 4.89 -10.91
N GLU A 187 -12.42 5.35 -9.67
CA GLU A 187 -13.40 5.16 -8.60
C GLU A 187 -13.62 3.69 -8.23
N TYR A 188 -12.58 2.85 -8.33
CA TYR A 188 -12.65 1.48 -7.84
C TYR A 188 -12.35 1.41 -6.33
N ILE A 189 -11.53 2.33 -5.84
CA ILE A 189 -11.27 2.51 -4.42
C ILE A 189 -11.44 3.98 -4.04
N GLN A 190 -11.67 4.22 -2.75
CA GLN A 190 -11.69 5.57 -2.19
C GLN A 190 -10.83 5.59 -0.93
N VAL A 191 -10.27 6.75 -0.62
CA VAL A 191 -9.42 6.95 0.55
C VAL A 191 -10.04 8.06 1.41
N THR A 192 -10.38 7.72 2.64
CA THR A 192 -10.94 8.65 3.62
C THR A 192 -10.10 8.58 4.90
N LYS A 193 -9.54 9.70 5.31
CA LYS A 193 -8.66 9.77 6.49
C LYS A 193 -7.53 8.71 6.42
N ASN A 194 -6.94 8.58 5.23
CA ASN A 194 -5.86 7.63 4.92
C ASN A 194 -6.28 6.15 4.97
N ILE A 195 -7.56 5.86 5.10
CA ILE A 195 -8.07 4.48 5.08
C ILE A 195 -8.65 4.18 3.69
N VAL A 196 -8.22 3.08 3.11
CA VAL A 196 -8.66 2.63 1.79
C VAL A 196 -9.88 1.73 1.94
N SER A 197 -10.89 1.96 1.10
CA SER A 197 -12.08 1.10 1.02
C SER A 197 -12.48 0.88 -0.43
N LEU A 198 -13.15 -0.22 -0.70
CA LEU A 198 -13.73 -0.48 -2.00
C LEU A 198 -14.99 0.36 -2.18
N THR A 199 -15.15 0.90 -3.40
CA THR A 199 -16.43 1.48 -3.80
C THR A 199 -17.38 0.36 -4.26
N PRO A 200 -18.69 0.62 -4.42
CA PRO A 200 -19.58 -0.35 -5.06
C PRO A 200 -19.09 -0.79 -6.45
N LYS A 201 -18.58 0.15 -7.24
CA LYS A 201 -17.99 -0.12 -8.55
C LYS A 201 -16.77 -1.07 -8.44
N GLY A 202 -15.90 -0.81 -7.46
CA GLY A 202 -14.73 -1.67 -7.21
C GLY A 202 -15.13 -3.07 -6.78
N ARG A 203 -16.16 -3.18 -5.92
CA ARG A 203 -16.67 -4.45 -5.45
C ARG A 203 -17.19 -5.32 -6.60
N VAL A 204 -17.97 -4.71 -7.48
CA VAL A 204 -18.49 -5.40 -8.67
C VAL A 204 -17.36 -5.85 -9.59
N LEU A 205 -16.36 -4.98 -9.82
CA LEU A 205 -15.19 -5.39 -10.62
C LEU A 205 -14.52 -6.62 -10.02
N CYS A 206 -14.28 -6.61 -8.71
CA CYS A 206 -13.67 -7.76 -8.01
C CYS A 206 -14.51 -9.03 -8.19
N GLN A 207 -15.83 -8.93 -8.10
CA GLN A 207 -16.74 -10.07 -8.29
C GLN A 207 -16.63 -10.62 -9.71
N VAL A 208 -16.62 -9.74 -10.72
CA VAL A 208 -16.55 -10.15 -12.14
C VAL A 208 -15.25 -10.88 -12.44
N ILE A 209 -14.12 -10.37 -11.94
CA ILE A 209 -12.80 -10.92 -12.28
C ILE A 209 -12.35 -12.05 -11.35
N THR A 210 -13.09 -12.33 -10.29
CA THR A 210 -12.74 -13.42 -9.34
C THR A 210 -12.61 -14.75 -10.10
N GLY A 211 -11.49 -15.43 -9.90
CA GLY A 211 -11.20 -16.69 -10.57
C GLY A 211 -10.62 -16.54 -11.97
N SER A 212 -10.53 -15.34 -12.49
CA SER A 212 -9.93 -15.08 -13.81
C SER A 212 -8.44 -14.78 -13.70
N LEU A 213 -7.73 -14.89 -14.81
CA LEU A 213 -6.31 -14.55 -14.89
C LEU A 213 -6.07 -13.05 -14.65
N LEU A 214 -7.09 -12.19 -14.85
CA LEU A 214 -6.99 -10.77 -14.55
C LEU A 214 -6.78 -10.51 -13.05
N ALA A 215 -7.31 -11.37 -12.19
CA ALA A 215 -7.18 -11.24 -10.74
C ALA A 215 -5.92 -11.91 -10.20
N SER A 216 -5.10 -12.51 -11.08
CA SER A 216 -3.92 -13.27 -10.66
C SER A 216 -2.67 -12.40 -10.68
N PRO A 217 -2.05 -12.13 -9.53
CA PRO A 217 -0.77 -11.41 -9.51
C PRO A 217 0.35 -12.21 -10.18
N THR A 218 0.22 -13.53 -10.21
CA THR A 218 1.20 -14.44 -10.81
C THR A 218 1.33 -14.21 -12.31
N MET A 219 0.23 -13.85 -13.00
CA MET A 219 0.30 -13.59 -14.44
C MET A 219 1.22 -12.41 -14.74
N THR A 220 1.10 -11.32 -13.97
CA THR A 220 2.00 -10.17 -14.10
C THR A 220 3.45 -10.61 -13.87
N ALA A 221 3.69 -11.41 -12.83
CA ALA A 221 5.02 -11.90 -12.50
C ALA A 221 5.60 -12.76 -13.63
N LYS A 222 4.81 -13.63 -14.22
CA LYS A 222 5.24 -14.48 -15.36
C LYS A 222 5.62 -13.63 -16.56
N TRP A 223 4.84 -12.59 -16.86
CA TRP A 223 5.15 -11.67 -17.96
C TRP A 223 6.43 -10.89 -17.69
N GLU A 224 6.62 -10.40 -16.48
CA GLU A 224 7.86 -9.70 -16.09
C GLU A 224 9.07 -10.62 -16.22
N THR A 225 8.94 -11.87 -15.80
CA THR A 225 10.00 -12.88 -15.93
C THR A 225 10.33 -13.12 -17.40
N TYR A 226 9.32 -13.19 -18.26
CA TYR A 226 9.54 -13.40 -19.69
C TYR A 226 10.18 -12.18 -20.37
N LEU A 227 9.76 -10.96 -19.97
CA LEU A 227 10.38 -9.73 -20.48
C LEU A 227 11.88 -9.69 -20.12
N ARG A 228 12.24 -10.16 -18.93
CA ARG A 228 13.63 -10.29 -18.52
C ARG A 228 14.38 -11.25 -19.46
N LYS A 229 13.77 -12.38 -19.81
CA LYS A 229 14.35 -13.34 -20.77
C LYS A 229 14.62 -12.72 -22.13
N ILE A 230 13.74 -11.83 -22.60
CA ILE A 230 13.96 -11.09 -23.86
C ILE A 230 15.22 -10.22 -23.71
N GLY A 231 15.35 -9.50 -22.61
CA GLY A 231 16.52 -8.67 -22.33
C GLY A 231 17.82 -9.47 -22.26
N GLU A 232 17.75 -10.73 -21.80
CA GLU A 232 18.89 -11.65 -21.72
C GLU A 232 19.18 -12.39 -23.03
N GLY A 233 18.32 -12.23 -24.03
CA GLY A 233 18.46 -12.89 -25.32
C GLY A 233 18.00 -14.35 -25.36
N THR A 234 17.31 -14.81 -24.30
CA THR A 234 16.78 -16.18 -24.22
C THR A 234 15.29 -16.28 -24.53
N GLY A 235 14.62 -15.13 -24.71
CA GLY A 235 13.22 -15.06 -25.15
C GLY A 235 13.06 -14.21 -26.40
N THR A 236 11.89 -14.23 -27.01
CA THR A 236 11.61 -13.43 -28.21
C THR A 236 10.37 -12.55 -28.04
N GLN A 237 10.40 -11.40 -28.68
CA GLN A 237 9.28 -10.45 -28.69
C GLN A 237 8.03 -11.08 -29.32
N GLU A 238 8.22 -11.85 -30.37
CA GLU A 238 7.14 -12.53 -31.11
C GLU A 238 6.38 -13.51 -30.19
N ALA A 239 7.12 -14.31 -29.42
CA ALA A 239 6.49 -15.25 -28.48
C ALA A 239 5.74 -14.52 -27.38
N PHE A 240 6.28 -13.39 -26.91
CA PHE A 240 5.61 -12.57 -25.91
C PHE A 240 4.27 -12.02 -26.45
N PHE A 241 4.29 -11.43 -27.65
CA PHE A 241 3.07 -10.90 -28.26
C PHE A 241 2.05 -11.99 -28.56
N ALA A 242 2.49 -13.18 -28.95
CA ALA A 242 1.57 -14.31 -29.15
C ALA A 242 0.86 -14.69 -27.85
N SER A 243 1.59 -14.66 -26.71
CA SER A 243 1.00 -14.93 -25.40
C SER A 243 0.00 -13.85 -24.99
N VAL A 244 0.32 -12.58 -25.25
CA VAL A 244 -0.59 -11.45 -24.96
C VAL A 244 -1.86 -11.59 -25.80
N GLU A 245 -1.73 -11.88 -27.11
CA GLU A 245 -2.88 -12.05 -28.00
C GLU A 245 -3.78 -13.21 -27.56
N LYS A 246 -3.18 -14.35 -27.21
CA LYS A 246 -3.92 -15.51 -26.68
C LYS A 246 -4.70 -15.13 -25.42
N PHE A 247 -4.07 -14.39 -24.52
CA PHE A 247 -4.72 -13.92 -23.29
C PHE A 247 -5.90 -12.99 -23.59
N LEU A 248 -5.71 -12.03 -24.50
CA LEU A 248 -6.76 -11.09 -24.89
C LEU A 248 -7.96 -11.82 -25.51
N ARG A 249 -7.71 -12.78 -26.40
CA ARG A 249 -8.78 -13.61 -27.01
C ARG A 249 -9.54 -14.37 -25.92
N HIS A 250 -8.82 -14.97 -24.98
CA HIS A 250 -9.44 -15.68 -23.84
C HIS A 250 -10.35 -14.74 -23.05
N LEU A 251 -9.89 -13.51 -22.76
CA LEU A 251 -10.71 -12.53 -22.04
C LEU A 251 -11.97 -12.15 -22.80
N ILE A 252 -11.84 -11.89 -24.11
CA ILE A 252 -12.99 -11.53 -24.96
C ILE A 252 -14.03 -12.67 -24.95
N ASP A 253 -13.57 -13.90 -25.05
CA ASP A 253 -14.45 -15.08 -25.10
C ASP A 253 -15.13 -15.36 -23.74
N THR A 254 -14.43 -15.13 -22.61
CA THR A 254 -14.92 -15.54 -21.28
C THR A 254 -15.63 -14.43 -20.52
N THR A 255 -15.34 -13.16 -20.81
CA THR A 255 -15.89 -12.02 -20.05
C THR A 255 -17.43 -11.97 -20.07
N PRO A 256 -18.11 -12.17 -21.23
CA PRO A 256 -19.58 -12.13 -21.21
C PRO A 256 -20.20 -13.11 -20.20
N ALA A 257 -19.67 -14.33 -20.09
CA ALA A 257 -20.16 -15.32 -19.14
C ALA A 257 -19.86 -14.91 -17.69
N MET A 258 -18.68 -14.31 -17.43
CA MET A 258 -18.32 -13.82 -16.09
C MET A 258 -19.28 -12.70 -15.66
N VAL A 259 -19.56 -11.75 -16.56
CA VAL A 259 -20.47 -10.63 -16.26
C VAL A 259 -21.89 -11.17 -16.02
N ALA A 260 -22.33 -12.13 -16.83
CA ALA A 260 -23.69 -12.72 -16.71
C ALA A 260 -23.90 -13.41 -15.36
N LYS A 261 -22.85 -13.95 -14.75
CA LYS A 261 -22.91 -14.64 -13.44
C LYS A 261 -22.82 -13.66 -12.25
N THR A 262 -22.47 -12.40 -12.49
CA THR A 262 -22.22 -11.43 -11.43
C THR A 262 -23.47 -10.62 -11.13
N ASP A 263 -23.78 -10.41 -9.84
CA ASP A 263 -24.86 -9.52 -9.42
C ASP A 263 -24.39 -8.07 -9.60
N LEU A 264 -24.99 -7.38 -10.56
CA LEU A 264 -24.66 -6.00 -10.88
C LEU A 264 -25.58 -4.99 -10.18
N SER A 265 -26.43 -5.42 -9.22
CA SER A 265 -27.39 -4.52 -8.55
C SER A 265 -26.68 -3.36 -7.87
N GLU A 266 -25.59 -3.59 -7.11
CA GLU A 266 -24.82 -2.52 -6.46
C GLU A 266 -24.25 -1.54 -7.47
N ALA A 267 -23.75 -2.02 -8.62
CA ALA A 267 -23.20 -1.15 -9.65
C ALA A 267 -24.28 -0.28 -10.28
N LYS A 268 -25.46 -0.87 -10.51
CA LYS A 268 -26.59 -0.13 -11.07
C LYS A 268 -27.09 0.94 -10.12
N GLU A 269 -27.20 0.64 -8.83
CA GLU A 269 -27.56 1.61 -7.79
C GLU A 269 -26.54 2.74 -7.70
N ALA A 270 -25.26 2.40 -7.73
CA ALA A 270 -24.17 3.39 -7.66
C ALA A 270 -24.05 4.21 -8.94
N ALA A 271 -24.37 3.61 -10.10
CA ALA A 271 -24.34 4.27 -11.40
C ALA A 271 -25.59 5.11 -11.65
N THR A 272 -26.69 4.83 -10.96
CA THR A 272 -27.85 5.68 -11.02
C THR A 272 -27.44 7.04 -10.47
N PRO A 273 -27.45 8.11 -11.27
CA PRO A 273 -27.15 9.41 -10.71
C PRO A 273 -28.09 9.59 -9.53
N VAL A 274 -27.55 9.89 -8.36
CA VAL A 274 -28.37 10.38 -7.27
C VAL A 274 -28.90 11.72 -7.81
N SER A 275 -30.02 11.65 -8.50
CA SER A 275 -30.82 12.80 -8.82
C SER A 275 -31.44 13.27 -7.50
N SER A 276 -30.55 13.67 -6.60
CA SER A 276 -30.94 14.40 -5.38
C SER A 276 -31.27 15.84 -5.71
N THR A 277 -31.19 16.19 -6.98
CA THR A 277 -31.60 17.49 -7.45
C THR A 277 -33.11 17.43 -7.70
N LYS A 278 -33.85 17.77 -6.64
CA LYS A 278 -35.29 18.10 -6.80
C LYS A 278 -35.38 19.10 -7.94
N PRO A 279 -36.27 18.86 -8.91
CA PRO A 279 -36.47 19.85 -9.95
C PRO A 279 -36.85 21.18 -9.29
N ILE A 280 -36.10 22.22 -9.63
CA ILE A 280 -36.31 23.52 -9.03
C ILE A 280 -37.52 24.19 -9.67
N VAL A 281 -37.57 24.20 -11.02
CA VAL A 281 -38.60 24.86 -11.78
C VAL A 281 -38.61 24.34 -13.21
N THR A 282 -39.73 24.45 -13.90
CA THR A 282 -39.79 24.12 -15.34
C THR A 282 -38.86 25.06 -16.11
N CYS A 283 -38.11 24.50 -17.04
CA CYS A 283 -37.13 25.26 -17.81
C CYS A 283 -37.80 26.41 -18.57
N PRO A 284 -37.39 27.66 -18.32
CA PRO A 284 -38.02 28.80 -18.99
C PRO A 284 -37.70 28.84 -20.51
N ALA A 285 -36.63 28.17 -20.93
CA ALA A 285 -36.24 28.17 -22.35
C ALA A 285 -37.06 27.18 -23.19
N CYS A 286 -37.13 25.91 -22.77
CA CYS A 286 -37.84 24.90 -23.56
C CYS A 286 -39.27 24.63 -23.07
N LYS A 287 -39.62 25.04 -21.86
CA LYS A 287 -40.95 24.88 -21.22
C LYS A 287 -41.40 23.42 -21.04
N GLU A 288 -40.52 22.44 -21.37
CA GLU A 288 -40.79 21.00 -21.29
C GLU A 288 -39.90 20.28 -20.23
N GLY A 289 -38.63 20.66 -20.18
CA GLY A 289 -37.70 20.10 -19.22
C GLY A 289 -37.75 20.78 -17.86
N GLN A 290 -37.05 20.21 -16.89
CA GLN A 290 -36.93 20.76 -15.53
C GLN A 290 -35.50 21.28 -15.34
N LEU A 291 -35.34 22.40 -14.62
CA LEU A 291 -34.04 22.88 -14.22
C LEU A 291 -33.58 22.08 -12.98
N ILE A 292 -32.42 21.53 -13.06
CA ILE A 292 -31.77 20.80 -11.96
C ILE A 292 -30.42 21.44 -11.64
N GLU A 293 -30.08 21.45 -10.37
CA GLU A 293 -28.79 21.97 -9.89
C GLU A 293 -27.67 20.97 -10.10
N HIS A 294 -26.60 21.42 -10.69
CA HIS A 294 -25.32 20.73 -10.76
C HIS A 294 -24.31 21.46 -9.86
N LYS A 295 -23.14 20.87 -9.64
CA LYS A 295 -22.12 21.44 -8.72
C LYS A 295 -21.72 22.89 -9.01
N SER A 296 -21.84 23.33 -10.25
CA SER A 296 -21.36 24.65 -10.68
C SER A 296 -22.31 25.35 -11.66
N PHE A 297 -23.48 24.77 -11.94
CA PHE A 297 -24.42 25.36 -12.87
C PHE A 297 -25.81 24.74 -12.72
N TYR A 298 -26.79 25.37 -13.29
CA TYR A 298 -28.13 24.80 -13.41
C TYR A 298 -28.36 24.36 -14.85
N GLY A 299 -28.81 23.13 -15.04
CA GLY A 299 -29.02 22.54 -16.35
C GLY A 299 -30.43 22.04 -16.56
N CYS A 300 -30.89 22.10 -17.80
CA CYS A 300 -32.21 21.60 -18.18
C CYS A 300 -32.15 20.10 -18.47
N THR A 301 -33.11 19.32 -17.96
CA THR A 301 -33.21 17.88 -18.19
C THR A 301 -33.42 17.55 -19.68
N ASN A 302 -33.90 18.48 -20.45
CA ASN A 302 -34.14 18.33 -21.90
C ASN A 302 -32.98 18.88 -22.73
N TYR A 303 -31.73 18.84 -22.21
CA TYR A 303 -30.59 19.43 -22.89
C TYR A 303 -30.29 18.77 -24.25
N LYS A 304 -30.64 17.49 -24.43
CA LYS A 304 -30.47 16.77 -25.70
C LYS A 304 -31.49 17.22 -26.75
N GLY A 305 -32.59 17.82 -26.36
CA GLY A 305 -33.62 18.42 -27.26
C GLY A 305 -33.36 19.86 -27.63
N GLY A 306 -32.19 20.40 -27.42
CA GLY A 306 -31.79 21.74 -27.82
C GLY A 306 -31.90 22.85 -26.76
N UNK A 307 -32.20 22.69 -25.69
CA UNK A 307 -32.36 23.61 -24.64
C UNK A 307 -31.13 23.77 -23.80
N UNK A 308 -30.46 24.52 -24.09
CA UNK A 308 -29.32 24.67 -23.30
C UNK A 308 -29.44 25.79 -22.36
N UNK A 309 -30.11 25.63 -21.59
CA UNK A 309 -30.21 26.53 -20.54
C UNK A 309 -29.24 26.24 -19.50
N UNK A 310 -28.36 26.87 -19.57
CA UNK A 310 -27.43 26.76 -18.54
C UNK A 310 -27.39 28.09 -17.88
N UNK A 311 -27.61 28.03 -16.89
CA UNK A 311 -27.49 29.21 -16.07
C UNK A 311 -26.35 28.98 -15.16
N UNK A 312 -25.49 29.69 -15.45
CA UNK A 312 -24.35 29.59 -14.56
C UNK A 312 -24.65 30.40 -13.36
N UNK A 313 -24.38 30.10 -12.61
CA UNK A 313 -24.62 30.79 -11.42
C UNK A 313 -23.68 31.67 -10.92
#